data_0ea250e2a202b7e10b505ef04dfd207f
#
_entry.id   0ea250e2a202b7e10b505ef04dfd207f
#
_cell.length_a   1.000
_cell.length_b   1.000
_cell.length_c   1.000
_cell.angle_alpha   90.00
_cell.angle_beta   90.00
_cell.angle_gamma   90.00
#
_symmetry.space_group_name_H-M   'P 1'
#
loop_
_entity.id
_entity.type
_entity.pdbx_description
1 polymer ?
#
loop_
_entity_poly.entity_id
_entity_poly.type
_entity_poly.pdbx_seq_one_letter_code
_entity_poly.pdbx_strand_id
1 'polypeptide(L)'
;AAAEARDFWLVGSMGILTAFSPAPESPPMFVALPFGVLRDERVVIEPVFNEYRARFPIYRLDDHWQALASLEGLALDYGVGDQFSHIPVGTRRLSERLAELRVPHRLDVYNGDHREEIAERLERIVFPFIAERLTRPDD
;
A
#
# COMPACT_ATOMS: atom_id res chain seq x y z
N ALA A 1 12.84 21.11 -9.67
CA ALA A 1 12.50 19.69 -9.99
C ALA A 1 13.19 18.71 -9.02
N ALA A 2 14.54 18.63 -8.93
CA ALA A 2 15.22 17.66 -8.04
C ALA A 2 15.05 17.99 -6.54
N ALA A 3 15.05 19.26 -6.15
CA ALA A 3 14.80 19.68 -4.77
C ALA A 3 13.34 19.38 -4.36
N GLU A 4 12.38 19.72 -5.20
CA GLU A 4 10.95 19.46 -4.99
C GLU A 4 10.65 17.97 -4.86
N ALA A 5 11.27 17.11 -5.68
CA ALA A 5 11.13 15.66 -5.57
C ALA A 5 11.66 15.14 -4.22
N ARG A 6 12.81 15.66 -3.76
CA ARG A 6 13.38 15.29 -2.46
C ARG A 6 12.49 15.73 -1.30
N ASP A 7 11.92 16.93 -1.37
CA ASP A 7 11.03 17.46 -0.36
C ASP A 7 9.72 16.67 -0.30
N PHE A 8 9.19 16.26 -1.45
CA PHE A 8 8.02 15.38 -1.51
C PHE A 8 8.26 14.03 -0.82
N TRP A 9 9.41 13.38 -1.09
CA TRP A 9 9.76 12.13 -0.45
C TRP A 9 9.95 12.26 1.07
N LEU A 10 10.56 13.37 1.51
CA LEU A 10 10.73 13.65 2.93
C LEU A 10 9.39 13.82 3.62
N VAL A 11 8.49 14.65 3.07
CA VAL A 11 7.14 14.88 3.64
C VAL A 11 6.32 13.61 3.65
N GLY A 12 6.32 12.83 2.56
CA GLY A 12 5.61 11.56 2.48
C GLY A 12 6.13 10.54 3.48
N SER A 13 7.45 10.41 3.61
CA SER A 13 8.08 9.51 4.58
C SER A 13 7.76 9.92 6.03
N MET A 14 7.80 11.21 6.34
CA MET A 14 7.43 11.71 7.68
C MET A 14 5.96 11.46 7.98
N GLY A 15 5.06 11.62 7.00
CA GLY A 15 3.64 11.28 7.17
C GLY A 15 3.42 9.82 7.53
N ILE A 16 4.09 8.91 6.82
CA ILE A 16 4.03 7.47 7.09
C ILE A 16 4.62 7.15 8.48
N LEU A 17 5.79 7.68 8.81
CA LEU A 17 6.42 7.47 10.12
C LEU A 17 5.56 7.97 11.27
N THR A 18 4.96 9.15 11.13
CA THR A 18 4.05 9.71 12.14
C THR A 18 2.80 8.85 12.34
N ALA A 19 2.29 8.27 11.26
CA ALA A 19 1.11 7.39 11.35
C ALA A 19 1.43 6.00 11.92
N PHE A 20 2.62 5.46 11.64
CA PHE A 20 2.96 4.07 11.92
C PHE A 20 3.80 3.87 13.18
N SER A 21 4.63 4.84 13.53
CA SER A 21 5.54 4.79 14.67
C SER A 21 5.66 6.14 15.39
N PRO A 22 4.55 6.73 15.89
CA PRO A 22 4.61 7.96 16.64
C PRO A 22 5.39 7.76 17.94
N ALA A 23 6.27 8.72 18.28
CA ALA A 23 7.07 8.74 19.50
C ALA A 23 7.10 10.17 20.07
N PRO A 24 6.03 10.60 20.77
CA PRO A 24 5.89 11.98 21.26
C PRO A 24 7.03 12.43 22.19
N GLU A 25 7.71 11.46 22.82
CA GLU A 25 8.85 11.68 23.71
C GLU A 25 10.18 11.86 22.98
N SER A 26 10.22 11.73 21.65
CA SER A 26 11.45 11.72 20.84
C SER A 26 11.57 12.95 19.92
N PRO A 27 11.83 14.17 20.46
CA PRO A 27 12.07 15.34 19.65
C PRO A 27 13.37 15.19 18.84
N PRO A 28 13.55 15.88 17.70
CA PRO A 28 12.63 16.86 17.12
C PRO A 28 11.57 16.24 16.18
N MET A 29 11.69 14.97 15.82
CA MET A 29 10.85 14.36 14.79
C MET A 29 9.58 13.70 15.35
N PHE A 30 9.54 13.39 16.65
CA PHE A 30 8.41 12.76 17.34
C PHE A 30 7.95 11.44 16.71
N VAL A 31 8.89 10.72 16.10
CA VAL A 31 8.69 9.40 15.49
C VAL A 31 9.82 8.46 15.88
N ALA A 32 9.52 7.17 16.01
CA ALA A 32 10.52 6.13 16.12
C ALA A 32 10.91 5.65 14.72
N LEU A 33 12.21 5.57 14.45
CA LEU A 33 12.70 5.11 13.16
C LEU A 33 12.87 3.58 13.18
N PRO A 34 12.38 2.86 12.15
CA PRO A 34 12.56 1.41 12.04
C PRO A 34 13.99 1.02 11.60
N PHE A 35 14.81 2.00 11.25
CA PHE A 35 16.20 1.81 10.81
C PHE A 35 17.11 2.77 11.56
N GLY A 36 18.32 2.34 11.81
CA GLY A 36 19.38 3.13 12.43
C GLY A 36 20.73 2.91 11.76
N VAL A 37 21.76 3.53 12.32
CA VAL A 37 23.15 3.31 11.95
C VAL A 37 23.91 2.90 13.21
N LEU A 38 24.59 1.77 13.15
CA LEU A 38 25.45 1.26 14.22
C LEU A 38 26.82 0.92 13.60
N ARG A 39 27.88 1.58 14.04
CA ARG A 39 29.24 1.38 13.52
C ARG A 39 29.32 1.49 11.99
N ASP A 40 28.69 2.54 11.44
CA ASP A 40 28.59 2.84 10.00
C ASP A 40 27.78 1.81 9.17
N GLU A 41 27.16 0.84 9.80
CA GLU A 41 26.25 -0.12 9.16
C GLU A 41 24.78 0.26 9.39
N ARG A 42 23.95 0.07 8.36
CA ARG A 42 22.50 0.20 8.51
C ARG A 42 21.95 -1.00 9.27
N VAL A 43 21.21 -0.72 10.33
CA VAL A 43 20.60 -1.75 11.17
C VAL A 43 19.09 -1.58 11.22
N VAL A 44 18.38 -2.70 11.34
CA VAL A 44 16.94 -2.72 11.59
C VAL A 44 16.71 -2.64 13.10
N ILE A 45 15.82 -1.75 13.53
CA ILE A 45 15.37 -1.64 14.91
C ILE A 45 14.10 -2.48 15.04
N GLU A 46 14.30 -3.76 15.33
CA GLU A 46 13.28 -4.80 15.25
C GLU A 46 11.92 -4.46 15.91
N PRO A 47 11.83 -3.95 17.14
CA PRO A 47 10.52 -3.62 17.72
C PRO A 47 9.75 -2.62 16.88
N VAL A 48 10.39 -1.52 16.47
CA VAL A 48 9.77 -0.47 15.66
C VAL A 48 9.46 -0.97 14.25
N PHE A 49 10.38 -1.73 13.66
CA PHE A 49 10.18 -2.30 12.32
C PHE A 49 9.02 -3.29 12.30
N ASN A 50 8.84 -4.10 13.32
CA ASN A 50 7.75 -5.05 13.41
C ASN A 50 6.40 -4.36 13.56
N GLU A 51 6.30 -3.31 14.37
CA GLU A 51 5.09 -2.49 14.47
C GLU A 51 4.76 -1.81 13.13
N TYR A 52 5.78 -1.27 12.47
CA TYR A 52 5.67 -0.65 11.16
C TYR A 52 5.17 -1.66 10.11
N ARG A 53 5.82 -2.81 10.04
CA ARG A 53 5.51 -3.90 9.10
C ARG A 53 4.09 -4.43 9.29
N ALA A 54 3.64 -4.59 10.53
CA ALA A 54 2.31 -5.10 10.84
C ALA A 54 1.15 -4.23 10.32
N ARG A 55 1.43 -3.01 9.87
CA ARG A 55 0.44 -2.11 9.29
C ARG A 55 0.29 -2.25 7.77
N PHE A 56 1.19 -2.96 7.11
CA PHE A 56 1.08 -3.21 5.68
C PHE A 56 0.10 -4.36 5.39
N PRO A 57 -0.80 -4.20 4.42
CA PRO A 57 -1.83 -5.20 4.10
C PRO A 57 -1.28 -6.62 3.88
N ILE A 58 -0.15 -6.76 3.20
CA ILE A 58 0.44 -8.05 2.89
C ILE A 58 0.77 -8.90 4.13
N TYR A 59 1.18 -8.26 5.24
CA TYR A 59 1.52 -8.97 6.48
C TYR A 59 0.29 -9.27 7.36
N ARG A 60 -0.87 -8.73 6.98
CA ARG A 60 -2.14 -8.97 7.66
C ARG A 60 -3.02 -9.98 6.95
N LEU A 61 -2.62 -10.41 5.76
CA LEU A 61 -3.43 -11.33 4.95
C LEU A 61 -3.70 -12.65 5.67
N ASP A 62 -2.70 -13.22 6.35
CA ASP A 62 -2.85 -14.53 7.01
C ASP A 62 -3.92 -14.50 8.10
N ASP A 63 -4.18 -13.36 8.72
CA ASP A 63 -5.20 -13.18 9.76
C ASP A 63 -6.56 -12.75 9.22
N HIS A 64 -6.62 -12.22 7.97
CA HIS A 64 -7.82 -11.55 7.44
C HIS A 64 -8.29 -12.06 6.08
N TRP A 65 -7.67 -13.09 5.52
CA TRP A 65 -8.01 -13.58 4.18
C TRP A 65 -9.45 -14.06 4.06
N GLN A 66 -10.05 -14.64 5.11
CA GLN A 66 -11.45 -15.08 5.09
C GLN A 66 -12.41 -13.90 4.91
N ALA A 67 -12.14 -12.77 5.56
CA ALA A 67 -12.91 -11.55 5.40
C ALA A 67 -12.81 -11.00 3.97
N LEU A 68 -11.60 -11.05 3.38
CA LEU A 68 -11.41 -10.66 1.99
C LEU A 68 -12.11 -11.62 1.01
N ALA A 69 -12.09 -12.91 1.30
CA ALA A 69 -12.76 -13.92 0.48
C ALA A 69 -14.29 -13.83 0.54
N SER A 70 -14.85 -13.19 1.57
CA SER A 70 -16.28 -12.95 1.71
C SER A 70 -16.81 -11.70 1.02
N LEU A 71 -15.91 -10.89 0.43
CA LEU A 71 -16.31 -9.72 -0.35
C LEU A 71 -16.95 -10.15 -1.67
N GLU A 72 -17.96 -9.41 -2.12
CA GLU A 72 -18.56 -9.58 -3.45
C GLU A 72 -17.58 -9.36 -4.60
N GLY A 73 -16.47 -8.70 -4.34
CA GLY A 73 -15.38 -8.56 -5.28
C GLY A 73 -14.19 -7.82 -4.68
N LEU A 74 -13.03 -8.20 -5.15
CA LEU A 74 -11.75 -7.56 -4.81
C LEU A 74 -11.00 -7.30 -6.11
N ALA A 75 -10.58 -6.06 -6.32
CA ALA A 75 -9.78 -5.68 -7.47
C ALA A 75 -8.56 -4.88 -7.01
N LEU A 76 -7.45 -5.14 -7.68
CA LEU A 76 -6.18 -4.45 -7.52
C LEU A 76 -5.75 -3.92 -8.88
N ASP A 77 -5.11 -2.76 -8.92
CA ASP A 77 -4.49 -2.29 -10.15
C ASP A 77 -3.19 -1.50 -9.90
N TYR A 78 -2.37 -1.41 -10.93
CA TYR A 78 -1.20 -0.53 -10.93
C TYR A 78 -0.72 -0.22 -12.35
N GLY A 79 -0.11 0.95 -12.53
CA GLY A 79 0.60 1.31 -13.74
C GLY A 79 2.03 0.77 -13.75
N VAL A 80 2.48 0.19 -14.87
CA VAL A 80 3.85 -0.36 -14.99
C VAL A 80 4.94 0.70 -14.94
N GLY A 81 4.59 1.95 -15.31
CA GLY A 81 5.46 3.11 -15.28
C GLY A 81 5.43 3.90 -13.96
N ASP A 82 4.77 3.38 -12.92
CA ASP A 82 4.66 4.08 -11.63
C ASP A 82 6.04 4.38 -11.05
N GLN A 83 6.33 5.67 -10.86
CA GLN A 83 7.60 6.15 -10.31
C GLN A 83 7.83 5.75 -8.85
N PHE A 84 6.77 5.36 -8.15
CA PHE A 84 6.84 4.77 -6.81
C PHE A 84 6.98 3.26 -6.91
N SER A 85 8.16 2.78 -7.23
CA SER A 85 8.45 1.37 -7.53
C SER A 85 7.93 0.34 -6.51
N HIS A 86 7.71 0.76 -5.26
CA HIS A 86 7.11 -0.09 -4.23
C HIS A 86 5.63 -0.39 -4.49
N ILE A 87 4.91 0.43 -5.26
CA ILE A 87 3.49 0.21 -5.59
C ILE A 87 3.33 -0.97 -6.55
N PRO A 88 3.93 -0.99 -7.75
CA PRO A 88 3.84 -2.16 -8.64
C PRO A 88 4.33 -3.45 -7.98
N VAL A 89 5.47 -3.38 -7.29
CA VAL A 89 6.06 -4.55 -6.62
C VAL A 89 5.17 -5.04 -5.47
N GLY A 90 4.67 -4.12 -4.65
CA GLY A 90 3.81 -4.46 -3.51
C GLY A 90 2.45 -5.02 -3.95
N THR A 91 1.81 -4.38 -4.94
CA THR A 91 0.51 -4.82 -5.46
C THR A 91 0.60 -6.20 -6.12
N ARG A 92 1.65 -6.46 -6.90
CA ARG A 92 1.88 -7.78 -7.47
C ARG A 92 2.06 -8.86 -6.40
N ARG A 93 2.91 -8.60 -5.40
CA ARG A 93 3.11 -9.54 -4.28
C ARG A 93 1.84 -9.78 -3.49
N LEU A 94 1.02 -8.74 -3.28
CA LEU A 94 -0.27 -8.87 -2.63
C LEU A 94 -1.19 -9.78 -3.45
N SER A 95 -1.27 -9.59 -4.76
CA SER A 95 -2.05 -10.44 -5.66
C SER A 95 -1.56 -11.90 -5.65
N GLU A 96 -0.26 -12.14 -5.72
CA GLU A 96 0.34 -13.48 -5.63
C GLU A 96 -0.06 -14.16 -4.31
N ARG A 97 0.02 -13.45 -3.19
CA ARG A 97 -0.36 -14.00 -1.88
C ARG A 97 -1.86 -14.27 -1.77
N LEU A 98 -2.72 -13.40 -2.31
CA LEU A 98 -4.16 -13.64 -2.38
C LEU A 98 -4.48 -14.90 -3.18
N ALA A 99 -3.78 -15.13 -4.29
CA ALA A 99 -3.93 -16.33 -5.11
C ALA A 99 -3.52 -17.61 -4.35
N GLU A 100 -2.39 -17.58 -3.61
CA GLU A 100 -1.97 -18.68 -2.73
C GLU A 100 -3.03 -19.02 -1.68
N LEU A 101 -3.66 -18.00 -1.10
CA LEU A 101 -4.74 -18.13 -0.11
C LEU A 101 -6.10 -18.45 -0.75
N ARG A 102 -6.16 -18.57 -2.08
CA ARG A 102 -7.38 -18.81 -2.85
C ARG A 102 -8.48 -17.75 -2.64
N VAL A 103 -8.07 -16.52 -2.39
CA VAL A 103 -8.98 -15.37 -2.34
C VAL A 103 -9.26 -14.89 -3.76
N PRO A 104 -10.51 -14.95 -4.24
CA PRO A 104 -10.86 -14.50 -5.57
C PRO A 104 -10.59 -12.99 -5.70
N HIS A 105 -9.82 -12.60 -6.70
CA HIS A 105 -9.53 -11.19 -6.96
C HIS A 105 -9.18 -10.97 -8.43
N ARG A 106 -9.29 -9.74 -8.86
CA ARG A 106 -8.82 -9.27 -10.17
C ARG A 106 -7.56 -8.43 -9.98
N LEU A 107 -6.55 -8.67 -10.82
CA LEU A 107 -5.39 -7.79 -10.96
C LEU A 107 -5.41 -7.18 -12.36
N ASP A 108 -5.42 -5.85 -12.43
CA ASP A 108 -5.36 -5.10 -13.67
C ASP A 108 -4.05 -4.31 -13.75
N VAL A 109 -3.27 -4.58 -14.79
CA VAL A 109 -1.96 -3.95 -15.01
C VAL A 109 -2.03 -3.11 -16.27
N TYR A 110 -1.81 -1.81 -16.15
CA TYR A 110 -1.94 -0.90 -17.28
C TYR A 110 -0.63 -0.17 -17.60
N ASN A 111 -0.55 0.35 -18.81
CA ASN A 111 0.59 1.14 -19.26
C ASN A 111 0.37 2.61 -18.90
N GLY A 112 0.84 3.01 -17.73
CA GLY A 112 0.71 4.36 -17.21
C GLY A 112 1.56 4.56 -15.98
N ASP A 113 1.67 5.80 -15.52
CA ASP A 113 2.35 6.16 -14.29
C ASP A 113 1.38 6.23 -13.09
N HIS A 114 1.82 6.84 -11.98
CA HIS A 114 1.03 6.96 -10.76
C HIS A 114 -0.26 7.80 -10.92
N ARG A 115 -0.33 8.68 -11.91
CA ARG A 115 -1.43 9.64 -12.11
C ARG A 115 -2.11 9.51 -13.45
N GLU A 116 -1.48 8.87 -14.40
CA GLU A 116 -2.04 8.69 -15.73
C GLU A 116 -3.29 7.81 -15.69
N GLU A 117 -4.23 8.11 -16.55
CA GLU A 117 -5.46 7.35 -16.76
C GLU A 117 -6.42 7.26 -15.56
N ILE A 118 -6.17 7.96 -14.44
CA ILE A 118 -7.02 7.86 -13.22
C ILE A 118 -8.50 8.10 -13.57
N ALA A 119 -8.83 9.20 -14.29
CA ALA A 119 -10.22 9.53 -14.63
C ALA A 119 -10.84 8.48 -15.55
N GLU A 120 -10.11 8.05 -16.58
CA GLU A 120 -10.57 7.02 -17.53
C GLU A 120 -10.77 5.67 -16.84
N ARG A 121 -9.86 5.30 -15.96
CA ARG A 121 -9.95 4.05 -15.19
C ARG A 121 -11.09 4.06 -14.19
N LEU A 122 -11.32 5.17 -13.49
CA LEU A 122 -12.49 5.34 -12.63
C LEU A 122 -13.78 5.11 -13.42
N GLU A 123 -13.92 5.77 -14.58
CA GLU A 123 -15.12 5.69 -15.40
C GLU A 123 -15.33 4.31 -16.03
N ARG A 124 -14.28 3.71 -16.60
CA ARG A 124 -14.41 2.50 -17.44
C ARG A 124 -14.18 1.19 -16.67
N ILE A 125 -13.49 1.23 -15.54
CA ILE A 125 -13.10 0.02 -14.81
C ILE A 125 -13.68 0.03 -13.40
N VAL A 126 -13.40 1.08 -12.60
CA VAL A 126 -13.70 1.05 -11.16
C VAL A 126 -15.19 1.18 -10.90
N PHE A 127 -15.85 2.19 -11.48
CA PHE A 127 -17.30 2.39 -11.27
C PHE A 127 -18.15 1.23 -11.82
N PRO A 128 -17.91 0.69 -13.01
CA PRO A 128 -18.59 -0.51 -13.46
C PRO A 128 -18.35 -1.72 -12.54
N PHE A 129 -17.11 -1.97 -12.13
CA PHE A 129 -16.78 -3.05 -11.19
C PHE A 129 -17.57 -2.95 -9.88
N ILE A 130 -17.69 -1.74 -9.32
CA ILE A 130 -18.45 -1.49 -8.09
C ILE A 130 -19.95 -1.65 -8.36
N ALA A 131 -20.47 -1.05 -9.45
CA ALA A 131 -21.89 -1.08 -9.78
C ALA A 131 -22.45 -2.50 -10.00
N GLU A 132 -21.65 -3.39 -10.60
CA GLU A 132 -22.01 -4.79 -10.80
C GLU A 132 -22.15 -5.60 -9.49
N ARG A 133 -21.55 -5.11 -8.40
CA ARG A 133 -21.44 -5.82 -7.11
C ARG A 133 -22.20 -5.17 -5.96
N LEU A 134 -22.74 -3.98 -6.19
CA LEU A 134 -23.62 -3.34 -5.24
C LEU A 134 -25.02 -3.95 -5.38
N THR A 135 -25.43 -4.77 -4.41
CA THR A 135 -26.82 -5.18 -4.26
C THR A 135 -27.66 -3.99 -3.80
N ARG A 136 -28.78 -3.75 -4.46
CA ARG A 136 -29.77 -2.79 -3.98
C ARG A 136 -30.47 -3.36 -2.74
N PRO A 137 -30.80 -2.55 -1.74
CA PRO A 137 -31.49 -3.02 -0.53
C PRO A 137 -32.85 -3.67 -0.78
N ASP A 138 -33.42 -3.52 -1.98
CA ASP A 138 -34.78 -3.95 -2.37
C ASP A 138 -34.78 -5.15 -3.35
N ASP A 139 -33.62 -5.76 -3.63
CA ASP A 139 -33.46 -7.00 -4.38
C ASP A 139 -33.23 -8.16 -3.40
#